data_ac82f44e98fc5967448d0c1410aa3d6a
#
_entry.id   ac82f44e98fc5967448d0c1410aa3d6a
#
_cell.length_a   1.000
_cell.length_b   1.000
_cell.length_c   1.000
_cell.angle_alpha   90.00
_cell.angle_beta   90.00
_cell.angle_gamma   90.00
#
_symmetry.space_group_name_H-M   'P 1'
#
loop_
_entity.id
_entity.type
_entity.pdbx_description
1 polymer ?
#
loop_
_entity_poly.entity_id
_entity_poly.type
_entity_poly.pdbx_seq_one_letter_code
_entity_poly.pdbx_strand_id
1 'polypeptide(L)'
;MARRLREENKAVENMAKPPLSSPDVKETSDYVFSPIMPRNRIGDSGRLLLAKLKIDRKRQYLIKHAYCDCAVNEFVYTKLAQAMDIRMPDAFLFRISEGEKRKYFVTEYILGTEYLNVKDASPAYDTIRNEALNWQDYFRYKALYGLFLESDSFEILLATDGHIYRVDTSSSFNIEDQILSGAGVNVEMNGIVLMEAAKKRYFSFDYARHQQASDFSASLDSLVARCGEECVQPYLEPFNRIQEIPSDYIEGFLDTLCYFYPDFIGDYFKMFIAAAQKAASEFLDLRHRR
;
A
#
# COMPACT_ATOMS: atom_id res chain seq x y z
N MET A 1 -7.25 -20.46 35.58
CA MET A 1 -7.11 -19.24 34.77
C MET A 1 -6.54 -19.53 33.38
N ALA A 2 -5.38 -20.14 33.23
CA ALA A 2 -4.76 -20.44 31.92
C ALA A 2 -5.60 -21.37 31.00
N ARG A 3 -6.38 -22.29 31.54
CA ARG A 3 -7.24 -23.21 30.77
C ARG A 3 -8.44 -22.50 30.18
N ARG A 4 -9.02 -21.54 30.89
CA ARG A 4 -10.16 -20.71 30.43
C ARG A 4 -9.74 -19.73 29.32
N LEU A 5 -8.57 -19.13 29.44
CA LEU A 5 -7.97 -18.28 28.38
C LEU A 5 -7.64 -19.09 27.10
N ARG A 6 -7.23 -20.37 27.22
CA ARG A 6 -7.04 -21.26 26.07
C ARG A 6 -8.36 -21.64 25.39
N GLU A 7 -9.43 -21.81 26.16
CA GLU A 7 -10.76 -22.13 25.60
C GLU A 7 -11.41 -20.91 24.97
N GLU A 8 -11.22 -19.71 25.52
CA GLU A 8 -11.67 -18.45 24.93
C GLU A 8 -10.90 -18.12 23.66
N ASN A 9 -9.58 -18.30 23.62
CA ASN A 9 -8.78 -18.14 22.39
C ASN A 9 -9.15 -19.17 21.31
N LYS A 10 -9.42 -20.44 21.67
CA LYS A 10 -9.92 -21.43 20.71
C LYS A 10 -11.32 -21.10 20.19
N ALA A 11 -12.16 -20.43 20.97
CA ALA A 11 -13.49 -20.00 20.51
C ALA A 11 -13.39 -18.83 19.52
N VAL A 12 -12.39 -17.97 19.65
CA VAL A 12 -12.11 -16.88 18.68
C VAL A 12 -11.46 -17.44 17.40
N GLU A 13 -10.58 -18.44 17.51
CA GLU A 13 -9.98 -19.12 16.35
C GLU A 13 -10.98 -19.97 15.54
N ASN A 14 -12.07 -20.42 16.14
CA ASN A 14 -13.05 -21.31 15.50
C ASN A 14 -14.26 -20.61 14.88
N MET A 15 -14.34 -19.30 14.89
CA MET A 15 -15.23 -18.59 13.97
C MET A 15 -14.53 -18.55 12.60
N ALA A 16 -14.64 -19.65 11.84
CA ALA A 16 -14.26 -19.65 10.43
C ALA A 16 -14.96 -18.48 9.75
N LYS A 17 -14.23 -17.39 9.54
CA LYS A 17 -14.75 -16.26 8.76
C LYS A 17 -15.24 -16.84 7.42
N PRO A 18 -16.44 -16.49 6.93
CA PRO A 18 -16.95 -17.02 5.67
C PRO A 18 -15.93 -16.75 4.57
N PRO A 19 -15.84 -17.62 3.55
CA PRO A 19 -14.90 -17.41 2.46
C PRO A 19 -15.18 -16.04 1.84
N LEU A 20 -14.20 -15.16 1.89
CA LEU A 20 -14.30 -13.82 1.34
C LEU A 20 -14.28 -13.91 -0.19
N SER A 21 -15.38 -13.66 -0.85
CA SER A 21 -15.42 -13.45 -2.30
C SER A 21 -15.12 -11.98 -2.62
N SER A 22 -13.91 -11.53 -2.32
CA SER A 22 -13.46 -10.20 -2.72
C SER A 22 -12.64 -10.33 -4.00
N PRO A 23 -12.82 -9.44 -4.99
CA PRO A 23 -11.99 -9.39 -6.19
C PRO A 23 -10.52 -9.10 -5.87
N ASP A 24 -10.25 -8.55 -4.70
CA ASP A 24 -8.94 -8.17 -4.22
C ASP A 24 -8.18 -9.34 -3.55
N VAL A 25 -8.83 -10.49 -3.38
CA VAL A 25 -8.23 -11.68 -2.78
C VAL A 25 -8.04 -12.77 -3.84
N LYS A 26 -6.85 -13.35 -3.88
CA LYS A 26 -6.48 -14.44 -4.77
C LYS A 26 -5.98 -15.64 -3.98
N GLU A 27 -6.24 -16.85 -4.48
CA GLU A 27 -5.76 -18.08 -3.87
C GLU A 27 -4.44 -18.50 -4.48
N THR A 28 -3.42 -18.76 -3.66
CA THR A 28 -2.11 -19.24 -4.17
C THR A 28 -2.21 -20.57 -4.91
N SER A 29 -3.19 -21.41 -4.57
CA SER A 29 -3.46 -22.68 -5.27
C SER A 29 -3.70 -22.52 -6.76
N ASP A 30 -4.12 -21.36 -7.25
CA ASP A 30 -4.40 -21.10 -8.66
C ASP A 30 -3.15 -20.72 -9.47
N TYR A 31 -2.01 -20.55 -8.81
CA TYR A 31 -0.80 -20.00 -9.41
C TYR A 31 0.38 -20.98 -9.36
N VAL A 32 1.33 -20.76 -10.26
CA VAL A 32 2.67 -21.35 -10.24
C VAL A 32 3.67 -20.26 -9.88
N PHE A 33 4.47 -20.52 -8.87
CA PHE A 33 5.48 -19.58 -8.37
C PHE A 33 6.86 -19.95 -8.91
N SER A 34 7.63 -18.93 -9.27
CA SER A 34 9.03 -19.07 -9.67
C SER A 34 9.86 -17.91 -9.15
N PRO A 35 11.11 -18.14 -8.69
CA PRO A 35 12.01 -17.06 -8.32
C PRO A 35 12.28 -16.13 -9.51
N ILE A 36 12.36 -14.81 -9.24
CA ILE A 36 12.84 -13.86 -10.24
C ILE A 36 14.36 -13.97 -10.30
N MET A 37 14.89 -14.23 -11.49
CA MET A 37 16.35 -14.26 -11.76
C MET A 37 16.78 -12.94 -12.43
N PRO A 38 17.96 -12.41 -12.17
CA PRO A 38 19.07 -12.99 -11.44
C PRO A 38 18.96 -12.79 -9.91
N ARG A 39 19.56 -13.71 -9.18
CA ARG A 39 19.58 -13.79 -7.70
C ARG A 39 20.05 -12.52 -6.97
N ASN A 40 20.58 -11.53 -7.69
CA ASN A 40 21.18 -10.31 -7.13
C ASN A 40 20.15 -9.19 -6.88
N ARG A 41 18.90 -9.39 -7.22
CA ARG A 41 17.79 -8.50 -6.83
C ARG A 41 17.02 -9.13 -5.66
N ILE A 42 17.72 -9.24 -4.54
CA ILE A 42 17.08 -9.35 -3.25
C ILE A 42 16.71 -7.92 -2.90
N GLY A 43 15.43 -7.57 -2.99
CA GLY A 43 14.96 -6.34 -2.35
C GLY A 43 15.23 -6.45 -0.84
N ASP A 44 15.39 -5.34 -0.14
CA ASP A 44 15.67 -5.32 1.30
C ASP A 44 14.61 -6.07 2.11
N SER A 45 13.41 -6.22 1.56
CA SER A 45 12.25 -6.94 2.15
C SER A 45 12.17 -8.44 1.83
N GLY A 46 13.16 -9.04 1.15
CA GLY A 46 13.19 -10.50 0.92
C GLY A 46 13.09 -10.94 -0.54
N ARG A 47 12.72 -12.22 -0.75
CA ARG A 47 12.72 -12.84 -2.08
C ARG A 47 11.49 -12.42 -2.89
N LEU A 48 11.72 -11.88 -4.06
CA LEU A 48 10.67 -11.65 -5.05
C LEU A 48 10.36 -12.94 -5.81
N LEU A 49 9.07 -13.24 -5.96
CA LEU A 49 8.58 -14.35 -6.77
C LEU A 49 7.70 -13.84 -7.89
N LEU A 50 7.70 -14.56 -9.00
CA LEU A 50 6.74 -14.38 -10.09
C LEU A 50 5.64 -15.43 -9.95
N ALA A 51 4.40 -14.99 -9.77
CA ALA A 51 3.21 -15.82 -9.79
C ALA A 51 2.59 -15.79 -11.19
N LYS A 52 2.37 -16.96 -11.79
CA LYS A 52 1.68 -17.11 -13.08
C LYS A 52 0.40 -17.88 -12.87
N LEU A 53 -0.73 -17.34 -13.36
CA LEU A 53 -2.01 -18.01 -13.28
C LEU A 53 -1.95 -19.33 -14.09
N LYS A 54 -2.40 -20.44 -13.50
CA LYS A 54 -2.32 -21.78 -14.13
C LYS A 54 -3.10 -21.87 -15.44
N ILE A 55 -4.29 -21.23 -15.47
CA ILE A 55 -5.20 -21.24 -16.63
C ILE A 55 -4.84 -20.19 -17.68
N ASP A 56 -4.14 -19.13 -17.30
CA ASP A 56 -3.69 -18.06 -18.20
C ASP A 56 -2.30 -17.56 -17.79
N ARG A 57 -1.26 -18.17 -18.36
CA ARG A 57 0.13 -17.86 -18.05
C ARG A 57 0.58 -16.45 -18.47
N LYS A 58 -0.24 -15.71 -19.22
CA LYS A 58 0.04 -14.31 -19.55
C LYS A 58 -0.21 -13.39 -18.36
N ARG A 59 -1.15 -13.75 -17.49
CA ARG A 59 -1.39 -13.02 -16.24
C ARG A 59 -0.34 -13.38 -15.22
N GLN A 60 0.47 -12.40 -14.89
CA GLN A 60 1.62 -12.54 -14.01
C GLN A 60 1.57 -11.47 -12.91
N TYR A 61 2.01 -11.86 -11.73
CA TYR A 61 2.07 -10.97 -10.57
C TYR A 61 3.44 -11.06 -9.93
N LEU A 62 3.94 -9.91 -9.49
CA LEU A 62 5.11 -9.81 -8.64
C LEU A 62 4.67 -10.05 -7.21
N ILE A 63 5.20 -11.09 -6.58
CA ILE A 63 4.95 -11.39 -5.18
C ILE A 63 6.09 -10.84 -4.36
N LYS A 64 5.77 -9.97 -3.43
CA LYS A 64 6.70 -9.42 -2.45
C LYS A 64 6.56 -10.19 -1.15
N HIS A 65 7.65 -10.76 -0.66
CA HIS A 65 7.75 -11.29 0.70
C HIS A 65 7.92 -10.13 1.69
N ALA A 66 7.03 -9.17 1.62
CA ALA A 66 7.03 -8.04 2.51
C ALA A 66 6.61 -8.47 3.92
N TYR A 67 7.09 -7.77 4.92
CA TYR A 67 6.51 -7.80 6.25
C TYR A 67 5.03 -7.42 6.17
N CYS A 68 4.22 -7.84 7.15
CA CYS A 68 2.76 -7.65 7.10
C CYS A 68 2.35 -6.19 6.86
N ASP A 69 3.01 -5.24 7.51
CA ASP A 69 2.79 -3.80 7.37
C ASP A 69 3.12 -3.28 5.98
N CYS A 70 4.25 -3.67 5.38
CA CYS A 70 4.60 -3.30 4.02
C CYS A 70 3.51 -3.73 3.01
N ALA A 71 2.99 -4.95 3.16
CA ALA A 71 1.92 -5.47 2.30
C ALA A 71 0.62 -4.67 2.46
N VAL A 72 0.26 -4.34 3.70
CA VAL A 72 -0.91 -3.53 4.03
C VAL A 72 -0.78 -2.13 3.42
N ASN A 73 0.36 -1.48 3.60
CA ASN A 73 0.60 -0.13 3.10
C ASN A 73 0.51 -0.06 1.58
N GLU A 74 1.18 -0.95 0.85
CA GLU A 74 1.11 -0.97 -0.61
C GLU A 74 -0.31 -1.26 -1.11
N PHE A 75 -1.04 -2.16 -0.44
CA PHE A 75 -2.42 -2.46 -0.80
C PHE A 75 -3.32 -1.22 -0.63
N VAL A 76 -3.31 -0.59 0.54
CA VAL A 76 -4.13 0.60 0.84
C VAL A 76 -3.75 1.76 -0.07
N TYR A 77 -2.45 1.99 -0.27
CA TYR A 77 -1.96 3.05 -1.18
C TYR A 77 -2.53 2.86 -2.59
N THR A 78 -2.41 1.66 -3.12
CA THR A 78 -2.92 1.35 -4.47
C THR A 78 -4.44 1.55 -4.56
N LYS A 79 -5.21 1.09 -3.56
CA LYS A 79 -6.67 1.27 -3.57
C LYS A 79 -7.08 2.74 -3.52
N LEU A 80 -6.42 3.54 -2.69
CA LEU A 80 -6.69 4.98 -2.63
C LEU A 80 -6.28 5.70 -3.91
N ALA A 81 -5.12 5.39 -4.47
CA ALA A 81 -4.68 5.98 -5.74
C ALA A 81 -5.63 5.63 -6.89
N GLN A 82 -6.07 4.37 -6.99
CA GLN A 82 -7.05 3.94 -7.99
C GLN A 82 -8.40 4.63 -7.83
N ALA A 83 -8.87 4.83 -6.58
CA ALA A 83 -10.10 5.59 -6.31
C ALA A 83 -10.00 7.05 -6.77
N MET A 84 -8.79 7.60 -6.81
CA MET A 84 -8.50 8.92 -7.34
C MET A 84 -8.19 8.92 -8.85
N ASP A 85 -8.42 7.80 -9.56
CA ASP A 85 -8.10 7.63 -10.98
C ASP A 85 -6.62 7.92 -11.30
N ILE A 86 -5.73 7.51 -10.40
CA ILE A 86 -4.28 7.60 -10.56
C ILE A 86 -3.76 6.20 -10.85
N ARG A 87 -3.03 6.06 -11.93
CA ARG A 87 -2.54 4.76 -12.40
C ARG A 87 -1.52 4.17 -11.45
N MET A 88 -1.79 2.97 -10.98
CA MET A 88 -0.90 2.14 -10.16
C MET A 88 -0.89 0.72 -10.71
N PRO A 89 0.15 -0.08 -10.46
CA PRO A 89 0.06 -1.52 -10.65
C PRO A 89 -1.07 -2.08 -9.78
N ASP A 90 -1.91 -2.97 -10.31
CA ASP A 90 -2.95 -3.60 -9.50
C ASP A 90 -2.33 -4.34 -8.31
N ALA A 91 -2.93 -4.20 -7.13
CA ALA A 91 -2.50 -4.84 -5.90
C ALA A 91 -3.56 -5.81 -5.38
N PHE A 92 -3.11 -7.00 -4.97
CA PHE A 92 -3.96 -8.08 -4.49
C PHE A 92 -3.39 -8.70 -3.22
N LEU A 93 -4.24 -9.17 -2.34
CA LEU A 93 -3.87 -10.02 -1.22
C LEU A 93 -3.98 -11.48 -1.65
N PHE A 94 -2.90 -12.22 -1.51
CA PHE A 94 -2.86 -13.65 -1.81
C PHE A 94 -3.00 -14.45 -0.52
N ARG A 95 -4.04 -15.28 -0.45
CA ARG A 95 -4.21 -16.23 0.64
C ARG A 95 -3.41 -17.48 0.34
N ILE A 96 -2.53 -17.87 1.26
CA ILE A 96 -1.65 -19.02 1.10
C ILE A 96 -2.39 -20.28 1.49
N SER A 97 -2.48 -21.25 0.58
CA SER A 97 -3.04 -22.55 0.87
C SER A 97 -2.14 -23.34 1.85
N GLU A 98 -2.75 -24.17 2.72
CA GLU A 98 -1.99 -24.92 3.74
C GLU A 98 -0.85 -25.78 3.17
N GLY A 99 -1.04 -26.36 1.98
CA GLY A 99 -0.01 -27.16 1.33
C GLY A 99 1.22 -26.39 0.87
N GLU A 100 1.11 -25.06 0.74
CA GLU A 100 2.19 -24.18 0.24
C GLU A 100 2.87 -23.40 1.37
N LYS A 101 2.24 -23.25 2.55
CA LYS A 101 2.81 -22.56 3.71
C LYS A 101 4.22 -23.04 4.07
N ARG A 102 4.48 -24.34 3.99
CA ARG A 102 5.78 -24.92 4.35
C ARG A 102 6.86 -24.82 3.27
N LYS A 103 6.49 -24.54 2.03
CA LYS A 103 7.42 -24.63 0.90
C LYS A 103 8.03 -23.28 0.50
N TYR A 104 7.24 -22.22 0.54
CA TYR A 104 7.61 -20.91 0.00
C TYR A 104 7.38 -19.73 0.94
N PHE A 105 6.48 -19.84 1.92
CA PHE A 105 5.95 -18.71 2.67
C PHE A 105 6.01 -18.94 4.17
N VAL A 106 6.31 -17.88 4.91
CA VAL A 106 6.36 -17.86 6.38
C VAL A 106 5.07 -17.25 6.96
N THR A 107 4.38 -16.41 6.18
CA THR A 107 3.15 -15.72 6.57
C THR A 107 1.94 -16.34 5.87
N GLU A 108 0.75 -16.13 6.41
CA GLU A 108 -0.51 -16.62 5.82
C GLU A 108 -0.99 -15.80 4.63
N TYR A 109 -0.49 -14.58 4.49
CA TYR A 109 -0.90 -13.63 3.46
C TYR A 109 0.32 -12.93 2.88
N ILE A 110 0.27 -12.66 1.59
CA ILE A 110 1.30 -11.94 0.86
C ILE A 110 0.68 -10.96 -0.11
N LEU A 111 1.37 -9.86 -0.34
CA LEU A 111 1.03 -8.92 -1.38
C LEU A 111 1.52 -9.44 -2.73
N GLY A 112 0.64 -9.39 -3.73
CA GLY A 112 1.00 -9.51 -5.13
C GLY A 112 0.59 -8.24 -5.87
N THR A 113 1.50 -7.72 -6.67
CA THR A 113 1.21 -6.61 -7.58
C THR A 113 1.28 -7.07 -9.03
N GLU A 114 0.57 -6.41 -9.93
CA GLU A 114 0.68 -6.67 -11.35
C GLU A 114 2.14 -6.64 -11.80
N TYR A 115 2.55 -7.62 -12.62
CA TYR A 115 3.90 -7.66 -13.16
C TYR A 115 4.02 -6.72 -14.35
N LEU A 116 4.88 -5.72 -14.21
CA LEU A 116 5.17 -4.76 -15.27
C LEU A 116 6.40 -5.17 -16.07
N ASN A 117 6.30 -5.07 -17.39
CA ASN A 117 7.46 -5.16 -18.28
C ASN A 117 8.18 -3.80 -18.26
N VAL A 118 9.28 -3.72 -17.53
CA VAL A 118 10.01 -2.47 -17.29
C VAL A 118 10.91 -2.13 -18.47
N LYS A 119 10.80 -0.92 -18.98
CA LYS A 119 11.70 -0.30 -19.97
C LYS A 119 12.85 0.43 -19.27
N ASP A 120 12.51 1.21 -18.23
CA ASP A 120 13.49 1.93 -17.40
C ASP A 120 13.04 1.86 -15.93
N ALA A 121 13.94 1.42 -15.05
CA ALA A 121 13.66 1.23 -13.63
C ALA A 121 13.83 2.51 -12.77
N SER A 122 14.46 3.55 -13.33
CA SER A 122 14.69 4.82 -12.63
C SER A 122 14.80 5.96 -13.65
N PRO A 123 13.71 6.23 -14.41
CA PRO A 123 13.77 7.23 -15.48
C PRO A 123 13.96 8.63 -14.90
N ALA A 124 14.85 9.40 -15.53
CA ALA A 124 14.96 10.82 -15.24
C ALA A 124 13.68 11.57 -15.65
N TYR A 125 13.40 12.71 -15.02
CA TYR A 125 12.18 13.48 -15.33
C TYR A 125 12.06 13.83 -16.81
N ASP A 126 13.15 14.22 -17.47
CA ASP A 126 13.14 14.52 -18.91
C ASP A 126 12.76 13.29 -19.76
N THR A 127 13.21 12.10 -19.38
CA THR A 127 12.79 10.84 -20.01
C THR A 127 11.31 10.61 -19.82
N ILE A 128 10.82 10.78 -18.59
CA ILE A 128 9.39 10.64 -18.26
C ILE A 128 8.57 11.59 -19.14
N ARG A 129 8.95 12.87 -19.18
CA ARG A 129 8.21 13.91 -19.92
C ARG A 129 8.16 13.62 -21.42
N ASN A 130 9.23 13.12 -21.98
CA ASN A 130 9.35 12.92 -23.42
C ASN A 130 8.80 11.57 -23.91
N GLU A 131 8.78 10.55 -23.05
CA GLU A 131 8.50 9.18 -23.47
C GLU A 131 7.25 8.57 -22.83
N ALA A 132 6.77 9.11 -21.68
CA ALA A 132 5.63 8.56 -21.00
C ALA A 132 4.32 9.16 -21.49
N LEU A 133 3.35 8.29 -21.79
CA LEU A 133 1.99 8.69 -22.20
C LEU A 133 1.23 9.40 -21.07
N ASN A 134 1.55 9.08 -19.82
CA ASN A 134 0.96 9.64 -18.60
C ASN A 134 2.00 10.43 -17.79
N TRP A 135 2.88 11.18 -18.42
CA TRP A 135 3.96 11.90 -17.74
C TRP A 135 3.49 12.81 -16.59
N GLN A 136 2.26 13.33 -16.66
CA GLN A 136 1.65 14.15 -15.60
C GLN A 136 1.43 13.37 -14.29
N ASP A 137 1.33 12.03 -14.34
CA ASP A 137 1.23 11.19 -13.15
C ASP A 137 2.46 11.32 -12.25
N TYR A 138 3.60 11.76 -12.79
CA TYR A 138 4.77 12.12 -11.98
C TYR A 138 4.42 13.10 -10.86
N PHE A 139 3.65 14.15 -11.19
CA PHE A 139 3.26 15.17 -10.22
C PHE A 139 2.14 14.69 -9.29
N ARG A 140 1.22 13.87 -9.78
CA ARG A 140 0.21 13.18 -8.96
C ARG A 140 0.88 12.29 -7.93
N TYR A 141 1.89 11.51 -8.33
CA TYR A 141 2.67 10.68 -7.40
C TYR A 141 3.45 11.52 -6.38
N LYS A 142 3.98 12.69 -6.76
CA LYS A 142 4.61 13.63 -5.83
C LYS A 142 3.64 14.18 -4.79
N ALA A 143 2.40 14.44 -5.18
CA ALA A 143 1.35 14.83 -4.25
C ALA A 143 0.99 13.69 -3.27
N LEU A 144 0.81 12.46 -3.80
CA LEU A 144 0.54 11.28 -2.98
C LEU A 144 1.67 10.96 -2.02
N TYR A 145 2.93 11.13 -2.42
CA TYR A 145 4.11 10.95 -1.58
C TYR A 145 4.00 11.76 -0.27
N GLY A 146 3.64 13.03 -0.37
CA GLY A 146 3.39 13.87 0.81
C GLY A 146 2.10 13.51 1.53
N LEU A 147 1.00 13.32 0.78
CA LEU A 147 -0.33 13.06 1.34
C LEU A 147 -0.39 11.75 2.14
N PHE A 148 0.35 10.73 1.74
CA PHE A 148 0.40 9.44 2.40
C PHE A 148 1.64 9.24 3.28
N LEU A 149 2.38 10.32 3.55
CA LEU A 149 3.52 10.34 4.48
C LEU A 149 4.57 9.27 4.15
N GLU A 150 4.91 9.12 2.88
CA GLU A 150 5.98 8.22 2.47
C GLU A 150 7.33 8.67 3.04
N SER A 151 8.11 7.72 3.55
CA SER A 151 9.41 7.97 4.17
C SER A 151 10.59 7.40 3.39
N ASP A 152 10.33 6.58 2.38
CA ASP A 152 11.37 5.92 1.56
C ASP A 152 11.62 6.65 0.23
N SER A 153 12.47 6.06 -0.61
CA SER A 153 12.82 6.59 -1.92
C SER A 153 11.59 6.72 -2.83
N PHE A 154 11.57 7.78 -3.63
CA PHE A 154 10.51 8.00 -4.60
C PHE A 154 10.81 7.21 -5.88
N GLU A 155 10.26 5.99 -5.99
CA GLU A 155 10.56 5.07 -7.09
C GLU A 155 9.47 5.08 -8.16
N ILE A 156 9.86 5.31 -9.42
CA ILE A 156 9.01 5.25 -10.59
C ILE A 156 9.64 4.31 -11.61
N LEU A 157 8.80 3.52 -12.25
CA LEU A 157 9.17 2.71 -13.41
C LEU A 157 8.53 3.29 -14.67
N LEU A 158 9.27 3.29 -15.78
CA LEU A 158 8.71 3.44 -17.12
C LEU A 158 8.54 2.04 -17.72
N ALA A 159 7.31 1.66 -18.00
CA ALA A 159 6.99 0.35 -18.55
C ALA A 159 7.03 0.35 -20.08
N THR A 160 7.07 -0.85 -20.67
CA THR A 160 7.12 -1.01 -22.14
C THR A 160 5.81 -0.63 -22.84
N ASP A 161 4.72 -0.50 -22.08
CA ASP A 161 3.43 0.03 -22.57
C ASP A 161 3.42 1.56 -22.73
N GLY A 162 4.53 2.21 -22.40
CA GLY A 162 4.70 3.66 -22.48
C GLY A 162 4.13 4.42 -21.28
N HIS A 163 3.76 3.76 -20.18
CA HIS A 163 3.28 4.45 -19.00
C HIS A 163 4.31 4.41 -17.87
N ILE A 164 4.27 5.43 -17.01
CA ILE A 164 4.97 5.39 -15.74
C ILE A 164 4.06 4.84 -14.65
N TYR A 165 4.69 4.17 -13.67
CA TYR A 165 4.03 3.60 -12.51
C TYR A 165 4.82 3.92 -11.25
N ARG A 166 4.12 4.32 -10.18
CA ARG A 166 4.69 4.40 -8.83
C ARG A 166 4.78 3.00 -8.25
N VAL A 167 5.91 2.67 -7.67
CA VAL A 167 6.15 1.35 -7.04
C VAL A 167 6.82 1.55 -5.70
N ASP A 168 6.84 0.48 -4.91
CA ASP A 168 7.47 0.42 -3.59
C ASP A 168 6.97 1.48 -2.60
N THR A 169 5.66 1.43 -2.36
CA THR A 169 4.96 2.35 -1.46
C THR A 169 4.79 1.78 -0.06
N SER A 170 5.61 0.80 0.31
CA SER A 170 5.55 0.05 1.57
C SER A 170 5.80 0.90 2.82
N SER A 171 6.57 1.97 2.69
CA SER A 171 6.92 2.89 3.80
C SER A 171 5.95 4.08 3.96
N SER A 172 4.72 3.94 3.46
CA SER A 172 3.67 4.95 3.56
C SER A 172 2.91 4.90 4.88
N PHE A 173 2.09 5.93 5.14
CA PHE A 173 1.16 6.03 6.27
C PHE A 173 1.81 6.11 7.65
N ASN A 174 3.11 6.36 7.71
CA ASN A 174 3.88 6.43 8.98
C ASN A 174 3.71 5.18 9.87
N ILE A 175 3.52 4.01 9.26
CA ILE A 175 3.47 2.74 9.95
C ILE A 175 4.89 2.18 10.01
N GLU A 176 5.44 2.00 11.20
CA GLU A 176 6.76 1.43 11.39
C GLU A 176 6.71 -0.09 11.24
N ASP A 177 7.57 -0.65 10.39
CA ASP A 177 7.67 -2.07 10.02
C ASP A 177 7.68 -3.05 11.21
N GLN A 178 8.12 -2.59 12.38
CA GLN A 178 8.28 -3.45 13.56
C GLN A 178 6.98 -3.72 14.32
N ILE A 179 5.91 -2.99 14.04
CA ILE A 179 4.70 -3.06 14.86
C ILE A 179 3.79 -4.19 14.40
N LEU A 180 3.52 -4.29 13.10
CA LEU A 180 2.67 -5.34 12.55
C LEU A 180 3.38 -6.69 12.47
N SER A 181 4.69 -6.70 12.16
CA SER A 181 5.48 -7.91 12.19
C SER A 181 5.57 -8.51 13.59
N GLY A 182 5.67 -7.68 14.63
CA GLY A 182 5.60 -8.12 16.02
C GLY A 182 4.21 -8.63 16.44
N ALA A 183 3.13 -8.07 15.88
CA ALA A 183 1.77 -8.50 16.17
C ALA A 183 1.33 -9.76 15.42
N GLY A 184 1.93 -10.05 14.24
CA GLY A 184 1.52 -11.16 13.38
C GLY A 184 2.34 -12.45 13.48
N VAL A 185 3.57 -12.41 13.98
CA VAL A 185 4.54 -13.50 13.83
C VAL A 185 4.85 -14.26 15.13
N ASN A 186 4.60 -13.71 16.31
CA ASN A 186 4.93 -14.34 17.60
C ASN A 186 3.80 -14.28 18.63
N VAL A 187 2.64 -14.80 18.26
CA VAL A 187 1.44 -14.80 19.10
C VAL A 187 1.56 -15.71 20.34
N GLU A 188 2.55 -16.62 20.40
CA GLU A 188 2.53 -17.67 21.41
C GLU A 188 2.96 -17.26 22.83
N MET A 189 3.73 -16.19 23.04
CA MET A 189 4.17 -15.87 24.41
C MET A 189 3.84 -14.45 24.93
N ASN A 190 3.61 -13.45 24.06
CA ASN A 190 3.30 -12.09 24.49
C ASN A 190 2.32 -11.35 23.56
N GLY A 191 1.57 -12.06 22.72
CA GLY A 191 0.76 -11.50 21.64
C GLY A 191 -0.24 -10.42 22.09
N ILE A 192 -0.92 -10.62 23.22
CA ILE A 192 -1.92 -9.65 23.73
C ILE A 192 -1.23 -8.33 24.11
N VAL A 193 -0.09 -8.39 24.80
CA VAL A 193 0.63 -7.19 25.24
C VAL A 193 1.21 -6.42 24.05
N LEU A 194 1.74 -7.12 23.05
CA LEU A 194 2.24 -6.51 21.82
C LEU A 194 1.11 -5.92 20.98
N MET A 195 -0.03 -6.59 20.87
CA MET A 195 -1.22 -6.09 20.19
C MET A 195 -1.77 -4.81 20.83
N GLU A 196 -1.88 -4.77 22.17
CA GLU A 196 -2.34 -3.58 22.88
C GLU A 196 -1.32 -2.42 22.77
N ALA A 197 -0.03 -2.70 22.79
CA ALA A 197 1.01 -1.70 22.58
C ALA A 197 0.97 -1.13 21.16
N ALA A 198 0.83 -1.99 20.15
CA ALA A 198 0.66 -1.60 18.75
C ALA A 198 -0.59 -0.73 18.57
N LYS A 199 -1.74 -1.20 19.05
CA LYS A 199 -3.00 -0.46 19.01
C LYS A 199 -2.86 0.93 19.63
N LYS A 200 -2.27 1.03 20.83
CA LYS A 200 -2.04 2.32 21.50
C LYS A 200 -1.17 3.25 20.66
N ARG A 201 -0.14 2.73 20.02
CA ARG A 201 0.78 3.51 19.19
C ARG A 201 0.09 4.03 17.93
N TYR A 202 -0.69 3.21 17.23
CA TYR A 202 -1.48 3.65 16.08
C TYR A 202 -2.46 4.76 16.44
N PHE A 203 -3.22 4.63 17.52
CA PHE A 203 -4.18 5.65 17.95
C PHE A 203 -3.57 6.88 18.62
N SER A 204 -2.26 6.89 18.90
CA SER A 204 -1.53 8.09 19.32
C SER A 204 -0.95 8.90 18.17
N PHE A 205 -1.08 8.41 16.92
CA PHE A 205 -0.60 9.09 15.74
C PHE A 205 -1.37 10.39 15.48
N ASP A 206 -0.62 11.46 15.18
CA ASP A 206 -1.16 12.77 14.84
C ASP A 206 -0.61 13.22 13.47
N TYR A 207 -1.44 13.14 12.46
CA TYR A 207 -1.10 13.49 11.08
C TYR A 207 -0.52 14.91 10.97
N ALA A 208 -1.13 15.88 11.65
CA ALA A 208 -0.74 17.29 11.56
C ALA A 208 0.68 17.58 12.10
N ARG A 209 1.27 16.67 12.88
CA ARG A 209 2.68 16.77 13.29
C ARG A 209 3.66 16.38 12.21
N HIS A 210 3.21 15.63 11.22
CA HIS A 210 4.06 15.11 10.14
C HIS A 210 3.89 15.89 8.85
N GLN A 211 2.68 16.37 8.57
CA GLN A 211 2.38 17.08 7.33
C GLN A 211 1.31 18.15 7.53
N GLN A 212 1.56 19.35 7.01
CA GLN A 212 0.67 20.50 7.08
C GLN A 212 0.41 21.07 5.68
N ALA A 213 -0.62 21.91 5.56
CA ALA A 213 -0.95 22.62 4.31
C ALA A 213 0.22 23.45 3.75
N SER A 214 1.06 24.03 4.63
CA SER A 214 2.28 24.76 4.25
C SER A 214 3.32 23.88 3.58
N ASP A 215 3.45 22.61 3.97
CA ASP A 215 4.43 21.68 3.45
C ASP A 215 4.07 21.28 2.01
N PHE A 216 2.78 21.06 1.73
CA PHE A 216 2.28 20.84 0.39
C PHE A 216 2.51 22.07 -0.51
N SER A 217 2.31 23.28 0.03
CA SER A 217 2.60 24.52 -0.70
C SER A 217 4.07 24.63 -1.06
N ALA A 218 4.98 24.39 -0.10
CA ALA A 218 6.43 24.44 -0.33
C ALA A 218 6.87 23.38 -1.34
N SER A 219 6.29 22.18 -1.30
CA SER A 219 6.54 21.12 -2.28
C SER A 219 6.10 21.53 -3.67
N LEU A 220 4.91 22.11 -3.84
CA LEU A 220 4.42 22.61 -5.13
C LEU A 220 5.29 23.76 -5.64
N ASP A 221 5.62 24.74 -4.82
CA ASP A 221 6.47 25.88 -5.21
C ASP A 221 7.86 25.39 -5.69
N SER A 222 8.43 24.35 -5.06
CA SER A 222 9.65 23.69 -5.50
C SER A 222 9.49 22.99 -6.87
N LEU A 223 8.36 22.35 -7.11
CA LEU A 223 8.06 21.71 -8.40
C LEU A 223 7.88 22.74 -9.51
N VAL A 224 7.16 23.82 -9.25
CA VAL A 224 6.99 24.93 -10.20
C VAL A 224 8.34 25.52 -10.59
N ALA A 225 9.22 25.76 -9.61
CA ALA A 225 10.56 26.29 -9.87
C ALA A 225 11.41 25.38 -10.78
N ARG A 226 11.21 24.05 -10.69
CA ARG A 226 11.99 23.07 -11.47
C ARG A 226 11.35 22.68 -12.79
N CYS A 227 10.04 22.55 -12.83
CA CYS A 227 9.31 21.93 -13.94
C CYS A 227 8.37 22.90 -14.64
N GLY A 228 8.17 24.12 -14.09
CA GLY A 228 7.23 25.10 -14.64
C GLY A 228 5.79 24.90 -14.18
N GLU A 229 4.89 25.80 -14.65
CA GLU A 229 3.48 25.84 -14.25
C GLU A 229 2.66 24.59 -14.65
N GLU A 230 3.14 23.82 -15.60
CA GLU A 230 2.47 22.60 -16.07
C GLU A 230 2.29 21.52 -14.99
N CYS A 231 3.07 21.60 -13.89
CA CYS A 231 2.97 20.69 -12.77
C CYS A 231 1.78 21.02 -11.83
N VAL A 232 1.26 22.26 -11.86
CA VAL A 232 0.31 22.75 -10.84
C VAL A 232 -0.96 21.93 -10.83
N GLN A 233 -1.65 21.83 -11.95
CA GLN A 233 -2.92 21.10 -12.00
C GLN A 233 -2.77 19.61 -11.67
N PRO A 234 -1.83 18.87 -12.28
CA PRO A 234 -1.64 17.46 -11.90
C PRO A 234 -1.27 17.26 -10.43
N TYR A 235 -0.51 18.19 -9.83
CA TYR A 235 -0.19 18.11 -8.39
C TYR A 235 -1.40 18.37 -7.49
N LEU A 236 -2.33 19.25 -7.88
CA LEU A 236 -3.52 19.58 -7.11
C LEU A 236 -4.63 18.51 -7.19
N GLU A 237 -4.68 17.76 -8.29
CA GLU A 237 -5.73 16.76 -8.52
C GLU A 237 -5.90 15.76 -7.37
N PRO A 238 -4.87 15.12 -6.80
CA PRO A 238 -5.04 14.18 -5.69
C PRO A 238 -5.68 14.80 -4.45
N PHE A 239 -5.40 16.07 -4.17
CA PHE A 239 -5.99 16.78 -3.03
C PHE A 239 -7.49 17.07 -3.20
N ASN A 240 -7.94 17.27 -4.44
CA ASN A 240 -9.38 17.37 -4.74
C ASN A 240 -10.02 15.99 -4.66
N ARG A 241 -9.46 15.01 -5.36
CA ARG A 241 -10.04 13.68 -5.55
C ARG A 241 -10.13 12.86 -4.26
N ILE A 242 -9.19 13.01 -3.32
CA ILE A 242 -9.24 12.29 -2.05
C ILE A 242 -10.50 12.62 -1.24
N GLN A 243 -11.04 13.84 -1.38
CA GLN A 243 -12.25 14.26 -0.72
C GLN A 243 -13.51 13.66 -1.34
N GLU A 244 -13.42 13.23 -2.59
CA GLU A 244 -14.53 12.67 -3.36
C GLU A 244 -14.61 11.15 -3.27
N ILE A 245 -13.64 10.48 -2.62
CA ILE A 245 -13.66 9.02 -2.47
C ILE A 245 -14.89 8.60 -1.65
N PRO A 246 -15.78 7.76 -2.19
CA PRO A 246 -16.96 7.32 -1.49
C PRO A 246 -16.63 6.51 -0.23
N SER A 247 -17.34 6.75 0.87
CA SER A 247 -17.11 6.04 2.14
C SER A 247 -17.31 4.54 2.01
N ASP A 248 -18.28 4.10 1.22
CA ASP A 248 -18.56 2.68 0.97
C ASP A 248 -17.41 1.99 0.20
N TYR A 249 -16.72 2.72 -0.69
CA TYR A 249 -15.52 2.20 -1.34
C TYR A 249 -14.39 2.00 -0.32
N ILE A 250 -14.15 2.99 0.56
CA ILE A 250 -13.14 2.90 1.62
C ILE A 250 -13.45 1.73 2.56
N GLU A 251 -14.70 1.63 3.01
CA GLU A 251 -15.14 0.54 3.87
C GLU A 251 -14.96 -0.82 3.20
N GLY A 252 -15.30 -0.97 1.93
CA GLY A 252 -15.19 -2.23 1.20
C GLY A 252 -13.78 -2.80 1.13
N PHE A 253 -12.76 -2.00 0.83
CA PHE A 253 -11.39 -2.53 0.83
C PHE A 253 -10.80 -2.67 2.24
N LEU A 254 -11.21 -1.83 3.21
CA LEU A 254 -10.80 -1.98 4.60
C LEU A 254 -11.41 -3.21 5.26
N ASP A 255 -12.66 -3.56 4.93
CA ASP A 255 -13.28 -4.82 5.37
C ASP A 255 -12.52 -6.03 4.82
N THR A 256 -12.08 -5.95 3.55
CA THR A 256 -11.19 -6.96 2.98
C THR A 256 -9.89 -7.07 3.77
N LEU A 257 -9.32 -5.95 4.16
CA LEU A 257 -8.10 -5.90 4.98
C LEU A 257 -8.33 -6.50 6.38
N CYS A 258 -9.40 -6.12 7.07
CA CYS A 258 -9.77 -6.61 8.40
C CYS A 258 -10.11 -8.11 8.43
N TYR A 259 -10.39 -8.71 7.28
CA TYR A 259 -10.51 -10.16 7.19
C TYR A 259 -9.18 -10.87 7.49
N PHE A 260 -8.06 -10.27 7.09
CA PHE A 260 -6.72 -10.85 7.18
C PHE A 260 -5.90 -10.30 8.35
N TYR A 261 -6.20 -9.08 8.77
CA TYR A 261 -5.46 -8.33 9.79
C TYR A 261 -6.39 -7.95 10.96
N PRO A 262 -5.85 -7.59 12.12
CA PRO A 262 -6.66 -7.13 13.25
C PRO A 262 -7.51 -5.91 12.89
N ASP A 263 -8.75 -5.84 13.40
CA ASP A 263 -9.73 -4.80 13.07
C ASP A 263 -9.20 -3.37 13.33
N PHE A 264 -8.35 -3.18 14.33
CA PHE A 264 -7.77 -1.87 14.62
C PHE A 264 -6.92 -1.29 13.48
N ILE A 265 -6.45 -2.13 12.54
CA ILE A 265 -5.74 -1.69 11.35
C ILE A 265 -6.70 -0.93 10.41
N GLY A 266 -7.91 -1.45 10.21
CA GLY A 266 -8.96 -0.75 9.46
C GLY A 266 -9.33 0.58 10.11
N ASP A 267 -9.50 0.59 11.44
CA ASP A 267 -9.80 1.82 12.19
C ASP A 267 -8.68 2.87 12.06
N TYR A 268 -7.42 2.42 12.09
CA TYR A 268 -6.28 3.31 11.85
C TYR A 268 -6.33 3.95 10.47
N PHE A 269 -6.56 3.17 9.42
CA PHE A 269 -6.63 3.73 8.08
C PHE A 269 -7.84 4.65 7.89
N LYS A 270 -8.99 4.36 8.50
CA LYS A 270 -10.14 5.29 8.51
C LYS A 270 -9.75 6.64 9.12
N MET A 271 -9.09 6.60 10.27
CA MET A 271 -8.59 7.82 10.94
C MET A 271 -7.56 8.55 10.09
N PHE A 272 -6.60 7.83 9.49
CA PHE A 272 -5.56 8.42 8.65
C PHE A 272 -6.16 9.09 7.41
N ILE A 273 -7.06 8.40 6.70
CA ILE A 273 -7.73 8.94 5.49
C ILE A 273 -8.50 10.21 5.83
N ALA A 274 -9.27 10.21 6.92
CA ALA A 274 -10.00 11.40 7.36
C ALA A 274 -9.05 12.58 7.68
N ALA A 275 -7.90 12.32 8.30
CA ALA A 275 -6.90 13.34 8.57
C ALA A 275 -6.23 13.86 7.29
N ALA A 276 -5.93 12.99 6.33
CA ALA A 276 -5.40 13.35 5.02
C ALA A 276 -6.41 14.19 4.20
N GLN A 277 -7.69 13.83 4.21
CA GLN A 277 -8.76 14.61 3.59
C GLN A 277 -8.86 16.02 4.19
N LYS A 278 -8.77 16.13 5.52
CA LYS A 278 -8.76 17.43 6.19
C LYS A 278 -7.56 18.26 5.77
N ALA A 279 -6.36 17.71 5.81
CA ALA A 279 -5.14 18.40 5.40
C ALA A 279 -5.16 18.83 3.92
N ALA A 280 -5.75 18.00 3.05
CA ALA A 280 -5.98 18.34 1.64
C ALA A 280 -6.92 19.53 1.49
N SER A 281 -8.03 19.58 2.23
CA SER A 281 -8.97 20.72 2.23
C SER A 281 -8.28 22.01 2.70
N GLU A 282 -7.54 21.96 3.80
CA GLU A 282 -6.79 23.10 4.33
C GLU A 282 -5.75 23.64 3.32
N PHE A 283 -5.09 22.74 2.60
CA PHE A 283 -4.13 23.12 1.55
C PHE A 283 -4.82 23.81 0.37
N LEU A 284 -5.93 23.27 -0.13
CA LEU A 284 -6.68 23.87 -1.23
C LEU A 284 -7.23 25.25 -0.84
N ASP A 285 -7.75 25.41 0.38
CA ASP A 285 -8.20 26.69 0.91
C ASP A 285 -7.06 27.73 0.99
N LEU A 286 -5.87 27.28 1.39
CA LEU A 286 -4.68 28.14 1.43
C LEU A 286 -4.30 28.63 0.03
N ARG A 287 -4.45 27.79 -0.99
CA ARG A 287 -4.16 28.13 -2.40
C ARG A 287 -5.19 29.10 -2.99
N HIS A 288 -6.47 28.96 -2.65
CA HIS A 288 -7.52 29.86 -3.13
C HIS A 288 -7.42 31.30 -2.57
N ARG A 289 -6.71 31.48 -1.46
CA ARG A 289 -6.50 32.81 -0.83
C ARG A 289 -5.27 33.56 -1.36
N ARG A 290 -4.43 32.89 -2.12
CA ARG A 290 -3.23 33.47 -2.77
C ARG A 290 -3.51 33.85 -4.22
#